data_3eb6b07d0e1a63c6e3008348a13b9051
#
_entry.id   3eb6b07d0e1a63c6e3008348a13b9051
#
_cell.length_a   1.000
_cell.length_b   1.000
_cell.length_c   1.000
_cell.angle_alpha   90.00
_cell.angle_beta   90.00
_cell.angle_gamma   90.00
#
_symmetry.space_group_name_H-M   'P 1'
#
loop_
_entity.id
_entity.type
_entity.pdbx_description
1 polymer ?
#
loop_
_entity_poly.entity_id
_entity_poly.type
_entity_poly.pdbx_seq_one_letter_code
_entity_poly.pdbx_strand_id
1 'polypeptide(L)'
;TVTVYTALSGQDTVGYAIETFSNSGFGGEIRLMVGFLPDGTIHRVETLSHNETPGLGDKIDRSKSDFSVQFEGKNPRTFRLAVRKDGGDVDAITASTISSRAYADALTRAYHVFESIHQTGTSHE
;
A
#
# COMPACT_ATOMS: atom_id res chain seq x y z
N THR A 1 1.78 14.76 -0.85
CA THR A 1 1.09 14.74 -2.14
C THR A 1 1.02 13.30 -2.68
N VAL A 2 -0.13 12.92 -3.17
CA VAL A 2 -0.36 11.57 -3.71
C VAL A 2 -0.58 11.67 -5.22
N THR A 3 0.17 10.88 -5.97
CA THR A 3 0.08 10.83 -7.42
C THR A 3 -0.67 9.58 -7.84
N VAL A 4 -1.62 9.74 -8.77
CA VAL A 4 -2.44 8.64 -9.26
C VAL A 4 -2.21 8.43 -10.75
N TYR A 5 -2.00 7.18 -11.12
CA TYR A 5 -1.88 6.78 -12.52
C TYR A 5 -3.00 5.80 -12.84
N THR A 6 -3.70 6.04 -13.95
CA THR A 6 -4.76 5.14 -14.40
C THR A 6 -4.22 4.21 -15.46
N ALA A 7 -4.38 2.91 -15.26
CA ALA A 7 -3.98 1.92 -16.24
C ALA A 7 -5.16 1.58 -17.15
N LEU A 8 -4.96 1.63 -18.44
CA LEU A 8 -6.00 1.40 -19.44
C LEU A 8 -5.66 0.23 -20.35
N SER A 9 -6.70 -0.46 -20.81
CA SER A 9 -6.60 -1.43 -21.90
C SER A 9 -7.62 -0.99 -22.95
N GLY A 10 -7.12 -0.42 -24.04
CA GLY A 10 -8.00 0.27 -24.98
C GLY A 10 -8.60 1.48 -24.27
N GLN A 11 -9.95 1.51 -24.16
CA GLN A 11 -10.64 2.57 -23.45
C GLN A 11 -11.11 2.14 -22.05
N ASP A 12 -10.83 0.90 -21.68
CA ASP A 12 -11.26 0.36 -20.40
C ASP A 12 -10.20 0.57 -19.32
N THR A 13 -10.63 1.05 -18.14
CA THR A 13 -9.75 1.14 -16.98
C THR A 13 -9.52 -0.26 -16.43
N VAL A 14 -8.25 -0.71 -16.42
CA VAL A 14 -7.88 -2.01 -15.87
C VAL A 14 -7.27 -1.93 -14.49
N GLY A 15 -7.00 -0.72 -13.99
CA GLY A 15 -6.47 -0.53 -12.65
C GLY A 15 -5.95 0.87 -12.44
N TYR A 16 -5.46 1.09 -11.22
CA TYR A 16 -4.88 2.36 -10.80
C TYR A 16 -3.56 2.08 -10.10
N ALA A 17 -2.56 2.93 -10.32
CA ALA A 17 -1.33 2.91 -9.54
C ALA A 17 -1.29 4.21 -8.74
N ILE A 18 -1.20 4.10 -7.43
CA ILE A 18 -1.24 5.25 -6.53
C ILE A 18 0.06 5.34 -5.76
N GLU A 19 0.76 6.45 -5.93
CA GLU A 19 1.96 6.73 -5.16
C GLU A 19 1.53 7.30 -3.81
N THR A 20 2.02 6.70 -2.73
CA THR A 20 1.64 7.06 -1.37
C THR A 20 2.87 7.12 -0.48
N PHE A 21 2.69 7.61 0.73
CA PHE A 21 3.78 7.70 1.69
C PHE A 21 3.27 7.65 3.13
N SER A 22 4.20 7.40 4.04
CA SER A 22 3.99 7.60 5.47
C SER A 22 5.26 8.19 6.05
N ASN A 23 5.13 9.14 6.97
CA ASN A 23 6.28 9.72 7.66
C ASN A 23 6.56 9.02 8.98
N SER A 24 5.87 7.93 9.25
CA SER A 24 5.93 7.23 10.54
C SER A 24 6.91 6.07 10.55
N GLY A 25 7.74 5.90 9.52
CA GLY A 25 8.77 4.89 9.50
C GLY A 25 9.82 5.15 10.59
N PHE A 26 10.57 4.12 10.93
CA PHE A 26 11.63 4.25 11.93
C PHE A 26 12.68 5.27 11.48
N GLY A 27 13.04 5.25 10.19
CA GLY A 27 13.95 6.23 9.59
C GLY A 27 13.24 7.40 8.93
N GLY A 28 11.94 7.58 9.14
CA GLY A 28 11.16 8.68 8.58
C GLY A 28 10.26 8.25 7.42
N GLU A 29 10.35 8.96 6.31
CA GLU A 29 9.44 8.74 5.19
C GLU A 29 9.66 7.40 4.49
N ILE A 30 8.54 6.73 4.23
CA ILE A 30 8.48 5.54 3.39
C ILE A 30 7.54 5.89 2.23
N ARG A 31 7.99 5.65 0.99
CA ARG A 31 7.17 5.88 -0.22
C ARG A 31 6.90 4.57 -0.92
N LEU A 32 5.64 4.39 -1.31
CA LEU A 32 5.18 3.18 -1.99
C LEU A 32 4.40 3.53 -3.25
N MET A 33 4.40 2.59 -4.19
CA MET A 33 3.47 2.60 -5.32
C MET A 33 2.55 1.41 -5.15
N VAL A 34 1.24 1.65 -5.10
CA VAL A 34 0.25 0.60 -4.89
C VAL A 34 -0.61 0.46 -6.14
N GLY A 35 -0.63 -0.74 -6.72
CA GLY A 35 -1.49 -1.04 -7.84
C GLY A 35 -2.81 -1.62 -7.35
N PHE A 36 -3.92 -1.01 -7.77
CA PHE A 36 -5.26 -1.50 -7.44
C PHE A 36 -5.98 -1.94 -8.70
N LEU A 37 -6.74 -3.03 -8.59
CA LEU A 37 -7.71 -3.41 -9.61
C LEU A 37 -8.94 -2.51 -9.44
N PRO A 38 -9.82 -2.45 -10.45
CA PRO A 38 -10.99 -1.56 -10.37
C PRO A 38 -11.91 -1.79 -9.18
N ASP A 39 -11.91 -2.99 -8.61
CA ASP A 39 -12.72 -3.32 -7.42
C ASP A 39 -12.04 -2.97 -6.10
N GLY A 40 -10.82 -2.42 -6.15
CA GLY A 40 -10.07 -2.08 -4.96
C GLY A 40 -9.14 -3.17 -4.44
N THR A 41 -9.08 -4.32 -5.11
CA THR A 41 -8.14 -5.37 -4.74
C THR A 41 -6.71 -4.89 -5.02
N ILE A 42 -5.81 -5.09 -4.06
CA ILE A 42 -4.41 -4.74 -4.24
C ILE A 42 -3.79 -5.74 -5.21
N HIS A 43 -3.30 -5.23 -6.35
CA HIS A 43 -2.61 -6.06 -7.32
C HIS A 43 -1.15 -6.26 -6.92
N ARG A 44 -0.49 -5.17 -6.53
CA ARG A 44 0.93 -5.22 -6.19
C ARG A 44 1.33 -3.95 -5.45
N VAL A 45 2.37 -4.07 -4.60
CA VAL A 45 2.96 -2.93 -3.90
C VAL A 45 4.45 -2.90 -4.19
N GLU A 46 4.95 -1.74 -4.60
CA GLU A 46 6.38 -1.52 -4.81
C GLU A 46 6.86 -0.47 -3.82
N THR A 47 7.99 -0.73 -3.18
CA THR A 47 8.64 0.25 -2.30
C THR A 47 9.50 1.15 -3.17
N LEU A 48 9.20 2.45 -3.16
CA LEU A 48 9.92 3.43 -3.98
C LEU A 48 11.14 3.97 -3.25
N SER A 49 11.01 4.28 -1.97
CA SER A 49 12.12 4.79 -1.17
C SER A 49 11.83 4.61 0.31
N HIS A 50 12.90 4.48 1.08
CA HIS A 50 12.83 4.40 2.54
C HIS A 50 14.21 4.62 3.14
N ASN A 51 14.24 4.86 4.46
CA ASN A 51 15.48 4.98 5.24
C ASN A 51 15.44 4.03 6.44
N GLU A 52 14.87 2.84 6.25
CA GLU A 52 14.76 1.87 7.33
C GLU A 52 16.08 1.14 7.58
N THR A 53 16.21 0.56 8.76
CA THR A 53 17.45 -0.08 9.19
C THR A 53 17.74 -1.34 8.38
N PRO A 54 18.96 -1.46 7.79
CA PRO A 54 19.33 -2.67 7.06
C PRO A 54 19.19 -3.93 7.93
N GLY A 55 18.64 -4.99 7.34
CA GLY A 55 18.40 -6.24 8.04
C GLY A 55 17.17 -6.25 8.94
N LEU A 56 16.52 -5.11 9.11
CA LEU A 56 15.30 -4.97 9.93
C LEU A 56 14.17 -4.41 9.09
N GLY A 57 13.93 -3.10 9.20
CA GLY A 57 12.81 -2.46 8.50
C GLY A 57 12.96 -2.42 6.99
N ASP A 58 14.15 -2.55 6.45
CA ASP A 58 14.36 -2.59 4.99
C ASP A 58 13.68 -3.80 4.34
N LYS A 59 13.21 -4.75 5.14
CA LYS A 59 12.46 -5.91 4.64
C LYS A 59 11.11 -5.53 4.04
N ILE A 60 10.71 -4.26 4.13
CA ILE A 60 9.56 -3.75 3.37
C ILE A 60 9.87 -3.74 1.87
N ASP A 61 11.14 -3.72 1.49
CA ASP A 61 11.56 -3.76 0.09
C ASP A 61 11.49 -5.19 -0.42
N ARG A 62 10.85 -5.37 -1.57
CA ARG A 62 10.65 -6.70 -2.17
C ARG A 62 11.97 -7.41 -2.47
N SER A 63 13.03 -6.67 -2.71
CA SER A 63 14.35 -7.25 -2.94
C SER A 63 14.96 -7.85 -1.67
N LYS A 64 14.41 -7.53 -0.50
CA LYS A 64 14.94 -7.99 0.79
C LYS A 64 14.08 -9.08 1.43
N SER A 65 12.79 -9.10 1.16
CA SER A 65 11.90 -10.13 1.72
C SER A 65 10.55 -10.15 0.99
N ASP A 66 9.71 -11.11 1.35
CA ASP A 66 8.39 -11.28 0.79
C ASP A 66 7.30 -10.55 1.57
N PHE A 67 7.68 -9.62 2.46
CA PHE A 67 6.71 -8.91 3.30
C PHE A 67 5.58 -8.31 2.47
N SER A 68 5.89 -7.66 1.34
CA SER A 68 4.88 -7.00 0.50
C SER A 68 3.96 -7.98 -0.22
N VAL A 69 4.38 -9.22 -0.39
CA VAL A 69 3.61 -10.22 -1.12
C VAL A 69 2.30 -10.54 -0.41
N GLN A 70 2.26 -10.42 0.92
CA GLN A 70 1.04 -10.72 1.67
C GLN A 70 -0.15 -9.86 1.28
N PHE A 71 0.10 -8.70 0.67
CA PHE A 71 -0.97 -7.78 0.27
C PHE A 71 -1.54 -8.08 -1.11
N GLU A 72 -0.81 -8.84 -1.93
CA GLU A 72 -1.24 -9.13 -3.29
C GLU A 72 -2.50 -9.99 -3.28
N GLY A 73 -3.49 -9.55 -4.02
CA GLY A 73 -4.78 -10.24 -4.08
C GLY A 73 -5.71 -9.93 -2.92
N LYS A 74 -5.32 -9.05 -2.00
CA LYS A 74 -6.14 -8.69 -0.85
C LYS A 74 -6.93 -7.42 -1.14
N ASN A 75 -8.18 -7.38 -0.66
CA ASN A 75 -9.02 -6.20 -0.78
C ASN A 75 -9.17 -5.58 0.61
N PRO A 76 -8.83 -4.28 0.77
CA PRO A 76 -8.92 -3.64 2.09
C PRO A 76 -10.31 -3.64 2.72
N ARG A 77 -11.36 -3.93 1.95
CA ARG A 77 -12.71 -4.06 2.48
C ARG A 77 -12.84 -5.30 3.36
N THR A 78 -12.00 -6.32 3.15
CA THR A 78 -12.03 -7.57 3.90
C THR A 78 -10.69 -7.91 4.53
N PHE A 79 -9.62 -7.22 4.15
CA PHE A 79 -8.29 -7.40 4.71
C PHE A 79 -7.90 -6.12 5.44
N ARG A 80 -7.85 -6.18 6.77
CA ARG A 80 -7.61 -5.00 7.58
C ARG A 80 -6.15 -4.58 7.53
N LEU A 81 -5.90 -3.37 7.02
CA LEU A 81 -4.56 -2.83 6.82
C LEU A 81 -3.98 -2.24 8.12
N ALA A 82 -3.81 -3.12 9.09
CA ALA A 82 -3.12 -2.82 10.34
C ALA A 82 -2.40 -4.09 10.76
N VAL A 83 -1.31 -3.95 11.49
CA VAL A 83 -0.58 -5.14 11.95
C VAL A 83 -1.43 -5.90 12.95
N ARG A 84 -1.19 -7.21 13.08
CA ARG A 84 -2.00 -8.07 13.96
C ARG A 84 -2.00 -7.59 15.40
N LYS A 85 -0.90 -7.05 15.87
CA LYS A 85 -0.78 -6.49 17.22
C LYS A 85 -1.78 -5.36 17.44
N ASP A 86 -2.14 -4.65 16.39
CA ASP A 86 -3.10 -3.53 16.42
C ASP A 86 -4.51 -3.97 16.02
N GLY A 87 -4.76 -5.27 15.94
CA GLY A 87 -6.07 -5.82 15.61
C GLY A 87 -6.32 -6.00 14.12
N GLY A 88 -5.29 -5.91 13.29
CA GLY A 88 -5.41 -6.05 11.84
C GLY A 88 -5.01 -7.43 11.33
N ASP A 89 -4.88 -7.52 10.01
CA ASP A 89 -4.58 -8.76 9.31
C ASP A 89 -3.15 -8.82 8.77
N VAL A 90 -2.34 -7.78 8.99
CA VAL A 90 -0.99 -7.69 8.44
C VAL A 90 0.01 -8.38 9.35
N ASP A 91 0.77 -9.31 8.78
CA ASP A 91 1.88 -9.94 9.48
C ASP A 91 3.08 -8.98 9.47
N ALA A 92 3.44 -8.46 10.63
CA ALA A 92 4.54 -7.52 10.76
C ALA A 92 5.89 -8.19 10.57
N ILE A 93 6.87 -7.40 10.13
CA ILE A 93 8.26 -7.85 10.09
C ILE A 93 8.75 -8.01 11.52
N THR A 94 9.32 -9.17 11.83
CA THR A 94 9.86 -9.44 13.17
C THR A 94 10.88 -8.37 13.55
N ALA A 95 10.76 -7.81 14.76
CA ALA A 95 11.62 -6.76 15.30
C ALA A 95 11.56 -5.44 14.52
N SER A 96 10.55 -5.26 13.68
CA SER A 96 10.40 -4.03 12.88
C SER A 96 8.92 -3.60 12.80
N THR A 97 8.25 -3.58 13.94
CA THR A 97 6.83 -3.23 14.03
C THR A 97 6.59 -1.78 13.58
N ILE A 98 7.51 -0.87 13.90
CA ILE A 98 7.35 0.55 13.51
C ILE A 98 7.34 0.67 11.99
N SER A 99 8.28 0.03 11.30
CA SER A 99 8.33 0.04 9.83
C SER A 99 7.08 -0.62 9.24
N SER A 100 6.63 -1.72 9.84
CA SER A 100 5.44 -2.44 9.38
C SER A 100 4.17 -1.59 9.55
N ARG A 101 4.05 -0.85 10.65
CA ARG A 101 2.93 0.06 10.88
C ARG A 101 2.92 1.21 9.88
N ALA A 102 4.10 1.78 9.61
CA ALA A 102 4.22 2.87 8.64
C ALA A 102 3.83 2.40 7.24
N TYR A 103 4.24 1.19 6.88
CA TYR A 103 3.88 0.59 5.59
C TYR A 103 2.36 0.43 5.49
N ALA A 104 1.73 -0.11 6.54
CA ALA A 104 0.28 -0.28 6.57
C ALA A 104 -0.45 1.08 6.51
N ASP A 105 0.10 2.11 7.15
CA ASP A 105 -0.44 3.47 7.11
C ASP A 105 -0.41 4.02 5.68
N ALA A 106 0.71 3.83 4.98
CA ALA A 106 0.83 4.28 3.58
C ALA A 106 -0.18 3.55 2.67
N LEU A 107 -0.37 2.24 2.89
CA LEU A 107 -1.36 1.48 2.13
C LEU A 107 -2.78 1.98 2.41
N THR A 108 -3.09 2.29 3.66
CA THR A 108 -4.39 2.82 4.04
C THR A 108 -4.66 4.15 3.35
N ARG A 109 -3.66 5.03 3.30
CA ARG A 109 -3.77 6.30 2.59
C ARG A 109 -4.05 6.10 1.11
N ALA A 110 -3.34 5.16 0.47
CA ALA A 110 -3.56 4.84 -0.94
C ALA A 110 -4.97 4.33 -1.18
N TYR A 111 -5.47 3.48 -0.30
CA TYR A 111 -6.81 2.93 -0.44
C TYR A 111 -7.88 4.03 -0.31
N HIS A 112 -7.69 4.97 0.61
CA HIS A 112 -8.62 6.09 0.76
C HIS A 112 -8.65 6.95 -0.50
N VAL A 113 -7.50 7.15 -1.15
CA VAL A 113 -7.44 7.86 -2.42
C VAL A 113 -8.18 7.08 -3.51
N PHE A 114 -7.97 5.75 -3.55
CA PHE A 114 -8.69 4.90 -4.49
C PHE A 114 -10.20 5.04 -4.30
N GLU A 115 -10.68 4.96 -3.07
CA GLU A 115 -12.12 5.10 -2.79
C GLU A 115 -12.66 6.46 -3.23
N SER A 116 -11.89 7.52 -3.01
CA SER A 116 -12.26 8.86 -3.41
C SER A 116 -12.44 8.96 -4.92
N ILE A 117 -11.50 8.40 -5.68
CA ILE A 117 -11.55 8.40 -7.14
C ILE A 117 -12.76 7.59 -7.63
N HIS A 118 -12.97 6.42 -7.05
CA HIS A 118 -14.06 5.54 -7.43
C HIS A 118 -15.42 6.17 -7.16
N GLN A 119 -15.58 6.82 -5.99
CA GLN A 119 -16.81 7.52 -5.64
C GLN A 119 -17.05 8.70 -6.56
N THR A 120 -16.00 9.47 -6.87
CA THR A 120 -16.12 10.62 -7.77
C THR A 120 -16.55 10.15 -9.15
N GLY A 121 -15.96 9.07 -9.67
CA GLY A 121 -16.35 8.48 -10.94
C GLY A 121 -17.81 8.03 -10.92
N THR A 122 -18.24 7.42 -9.82
CA THR A 122 -19.63 6.97 -9.67
C THR A 122 -20.59 8.15 -9.61
N SER A 123 -20.21 9.21 -8.91
CA SER A 123 -21.11 10.37 -8.74
C SER A 123 -21.32 11.16 -10.02
N HIS A 124 -20.49 10.96 -11.03
CA HIS A 124 -20.67 11.61 -12.33
C HIS A 124 -21.63 10.87 -13.25
N GLU A 125 -22.04 9.73 -12.83
CA GLU A 125 -23.03 8.93 -13.58
C GLU A 125 -24.44 9.28 -13.12
#